data_86e000452fe0dd5aad98c689e3435d32
#
_entry.id   86e000452fe0dd5aad98c689e3435d32
#
_cell.length_a   1.000
_cell.length_b   1.000
_cell.length_c   1.000
_cell.angle_alpha   90.00
_cell.angle_beta   90.00
_cell.angle_gamma   90.00
#
_symmetry.space_group_name_H-M   'P 1'
#
loop_
_entity.id
_entity.type
_entity.pdbx_description
1 polymer ?
#
loop_
_entity_poly.entity_id
_entity_poly.type
_entity_poly.pdbx_seq_one_letter_code
_entity_poly.pdbx_strand_id
1 'polypeptide(L)'
;IQLNDTHPAISIPELIRLLMNEAYIGVYHFSDTRIEGGMPALIDQGTFWAANERLKANSSVRGRHQDGGDYLLTGKLKCAHCGSYMIGFSGTGKSGELHYYYGCQKRRRERACKKANMPREWIEQVVVKAALDYVLRPDVMEWIADAVMEYQEREAASAQLAALTAELEENQNATDNVMKAIEAGIITSTTKQRLLDLEAKAQDLKRAIELEKLSHVRLERDQVLFWLDRFRGGSLQSQEFRRKVIDAFVSVVYLSDDHLRIAFNYSGGSNAEADFDLVMDAEAAACELSKKFAQGHVASTIKKHLET
;
A
#
# COMPACT_ATOMS: atom_id res chain seq x y z
N ILE A 1 -11.05 -15.23 -7.48
CA ILE A 1 -11.34 -16.67 -7.25
C ILE A 1 -12.58 -16.98 -8.09
N GLN A 2 -12.40 -17.64 -9.24
CA GLN A 2 -13.52 -18.21 -10.00
C GLN A 2 -13.96 -19.49 -9.28
N LEU A 3 -15.13 -19.43 -8.68
CA LEU A 3 -15.81 -20.59 -8.10
C LEU A 3 -16.84 -21.09 -9.12
N ASN A 4 -16.46 -21.94 -10.05
CA ASN A 4 -17.28 -22.63 -11.06
C ASN A 4 -18.08 -21.72 -12.03
N ASP A 5 -18.35 -22.21 -13.26
CA ASP A 5 -19.07 -21.52 -14.34
C ASP A 5 -20.53 -21.13 -14.01
N THR A 6 -21.05 -21.47 -12.83
CA THR A 6 -22.41 -21.20 -12.38
C THR A 6 -22.54 -20.12 -11.31
N HIS A 7 -21.41 -19.59 -10.75
CA HIS A 7 -21.45 -18.51 -9.76
C HIS A 7 -20.72 -17.27 -10.25
N PRO A 8 -21.39 -16.09 -10.22
CA PRO A 8 -20.73 -14.84 -10.57
C PRO A 8 -19.57 -14.57 -9.61
N ALA A 9 -18.53 -13.90 -10.09
CA ALA A 9 -17.42 -13.47 -9.26
C ALA A 9 -17.94 -12.67 -8.05
N ILE A 10 -17.43 -12.97 -6.85
CA ILE A 10 -17.80 -12.26 -5.62
C ILE A 10 -17.53 -10.77 -5.81
N SER A 11 -18.52 -9.93 -5.61
CA SER A 11 -18.37 -8.48 -5.68
C SER A 11 -17.54 -7.96 -4.50
N ILE A 12 -16.87 -6.80 -4.69
CA ILE A 12 -16.07 -6.18 -3.62
C ILE A 12 -16.87 -5.94 -2.32
N PRO A 13 -18.13 -5.43 -2.36
CA PRO A 13 -18.94 -5.27 -1.15
C PRO A 13 -19.24 -6.61 -0.44
N GLU A 14 -19.48 -7.67 -1.20
CA GLU A 14 -19.71 -9.01 -0.63
C GLU A 14 -18.44 -9.56 0.02
N LEU A 15 -17.28 -9.39 -0.63
CA LEU A 15 -16.00 -9.77 -0.05
C LEU A 15 -15.71 -9.02 1.26
N ILE A 16 -15.97 -7.71 1.32
CA ILE A 16 -15.82 -6.92 2.54
C ILE A 16 -16.75 -7.45 3.64
N ARG A 17 -18.02 -7.70 3.32
CA ARG A 17 -18.98 -8.25 4.29
C ARG A 17 -18.56 -9.62 4.82
N LEU A 18 -17.99 -10.45 3.95
CA LEU A 18 -17.45 -11.74 4.31
C LEU A 18 -16.27 -11.61 5.26
N LEU A 19 -15.31 -10.75 4.97
CA LEU A 19 -14.13 -10.53 5.82
C LEU A 19 -14.45 -9.85 7.17
N MET A 20 -15.60 -9.18 7.29
CA MET A 20 -16.06 -8.55 8.53
C MET A 20 -16.99 -9.45 9.38
N ASN A 21 -17.26 -10.67 8.94
CA ASN A 21 -18.18 -11.56 9.63
C ASN A 21 -17.51 -12.23 10.84
N GLU A 22 -17.95 -11.86 12.04
CA GLU A 22 -17.44 -12.40 13.32
C GLU A 22 -17.71 -13.92 13.50
N ALA A 23 -18.54 -14.53 12.67
CA ALA A 23 -18.74 -15.98 12.68
C ALA A 23 -17.43 -16.76 12.47
N TYR A 24 -16.47 -16.18 11.71
CA TYR A 24 -15.16 -16.83 11.50
C TYR A 24 -14.30 -16.94 12.76
N ILE A 25 -14.53 -16.11 13.76
CA ILE A 25 -13.86 -16.17 15.08
C ILE A 25 -14.75 -16.83 16.15
N GLY A 26 -15.80 -17.54 15.74
CA GLY A 26 -16.65 -18.31 16.64
C GLY A 26 -17.79 -17.54 17.32
N VAL A 27 -18.08 -16.31 16.89
CA VAL A 27 -19.17 -15.52 17.43
C VAL A 27 -20.47 -15.78 16.66
N TYR A 28 -21.49 -16.22 17.36
CA TYR A 28 -22.82 -16.43 16.78
C TYR A 28 -23.70 -15.18 17.00
N HIS A 29 -24.30 -14.69 15.92
CA HIS A 29 -25.26 -13.58 15.95
C HIS A 29 -26.65 -14.04 15.51
N PHE A 30 -27.65 -13.78 16.32
CA PHE A 30 -29.06 -13.97 15.96
C PHE A 30 -29.91 -12.85 16.53
N SER A 31 -30.53 -12.05 15.67
CA SER A 31 -31.25 -10.82 16.07
C SER A 31 -30.35 -9.94 16.95
N ASP A 32 -30.77 -9.62 18.16
CA ASP A 32 -30.03 -8.79 19.13
C ASP A 32 -29.09 -9.58 20.06
N THR A 33 -29.02 -10.90 19.85
CA THR A 33 -28.23 -11.79 20.71
C THR A 33 -26.85 -12.06 20.06
N ARG A 34 -25.76 -11.76 20.81
CA ARG A 34 -24.38 -12.08 20.45
C ARG A 34 -23.82 -13.09 21.43
N ILE A 35 -23.40 -14.26 20.96
CA ILE A 35 -22.85 -15.35 21.78
C ILE A 35 -21.41 -15.63 21.35
N GLU A 36 -20.46 -15.33 22.23
CA GLU A 36 -19.04 -15.66 22.03
C GLU A 36 -18.84 -17.16 22.21
N GLY A 37 -18.07 -17.79 21.31
CA GLY A 37 -17.90 -19.23 21.32
C GLY A 37 -19.16 -20.03 20.92
N GLY A 38 -20.19 -19.39 20.38
CA GLY A 38 -21.43 -20.03 19.94
C GLY A 38 -21.29 -20.92 18.72
N MET A 39 -20.13 -20.91 18.06
CA MET A 39 -19.76 -21.81 16.94
C MET A 39 -18.25 -22.03 16.91
N PRO A 40 -17.75 -23.08 16.20
CA PRO A 40 -16.33 -23.30 16.05
C PRO A 40 -15.65 -22.15 15.31
N ALA A 41 -14.56 -21.60 15.87
CA ALA A 41 -13.73 -20.62 15.19
C ALA A 41 -12.97 -21.25 14.03
N LEU A 42 -12.95 -20.60 12.86
CA LEU A 42 -12.22 -21.04 11.67
C LEU A 42 -10.85 -20.37 11.55
N ILE A 43 -10.74 -19.15 12.11
CA ILE A 43 -9.50 -18.37 12.14
C ILE A 43 -9.28 -17.79 13.54
N ASP A 44 -8.05 -17.45 13.86
CA ASP A 44 -7.74 -16.82 15.14
C ASP A 44 -8.20 -15.34 15.17
N GLN A 45 -8.45 -14.83 16.37
CA GLN A 45 -8.92 -13.46 16.57
C GLN A 45 -7.90 -12.41 16.11
N GLY A 46 -6.60 -12.66 16.27
CA GLY A 46 -5.54 -11.74 15.87
C GLY A 46 -5.55 -11.49 14.36
N THR A 47 -5.59 -12.55 13.57
CA THR A 47 -5.69 -12.47 12.10
C THR A 47 -6.96 -11.77 11.65
N PHE A 48 -8.10 -12.07 12.28
CA PHE A 48 -9.38 -11.43 11.96
C PHE A 48 -9.34 -9.91 12.20
N TRP A 49 -8.88 -9.48 13.37
CA TRP A 49 -8.83 -8.05 13.70
C TRP A 49 -7.80 -7.30 12.86
N ALA A 50 -6.61 -7.88 12.60
CA ALA A 50 -5.62 -7.29 11.71
C ALA A 50 -6.17 -7.06 10.28
N ALA A 51 -6.91 -8.04 9.74
CA ALA A 51 -7.58 -7.88 8.44
C ALA A 51 -8.64 -6.76 8.46
N ASN A 52 -9.44 -6.69 9.53
CA ASN A 52 -10.48 -5.65 9.69
C ASN A 52 -9.89 -4.24 9.86
N GLU A 53 -8.80 -4.08 10.59
CA GLU A 53 -8.08 -2.80 10.70
C GLU A 53 -7.55 -2.35 9.33
N ARG A 54 -6.98 -3.26 8.56
CA ARG A 54 -6.53 -2.99 7.19
C ARG A 54 -7.68 -2.59 6.27
N LEU A 55 -8.83 -3.25 6.38
CA LEU A 55 -10.05 -2.88 5.63
C LEU A 55 -10.56 -1.49 6.02
N LYS A 56 -10.57 -1.16 7.31
CA LYS A 56 -10.96 0.18 7.80
C LYS A 56 -9.99 1.26 7.31
N ALA A 57 -8.68 1.02 7.38
CA ALA A 57 -7.66 1.92 6.86
C ALA A 57 -7.85 2.17 5.35
N ASN A 58 -8.11 1.12 4.57
CA ASN A 58 -8.33 1.20 3.13
C ASN A 58 -9.69 1.82 2.76
N SER A 59 -10.73 1.67 3.60
CA SER A 59 -12.07 2.21 3.33
C SER A 59 -12.13 3.73 3.40
N SER A 60 -11.27 4.36 4.21
CA SER A 60 -11.16 5.82 4.32
C SER A 60 -10.57 6.48 3.06
N VAL A 61 -9.92 5.70 2.19
CA VAL A 61 -9.21 6.17 0.98
C VAL A 61 -10.11 6.17 -0.27
N ARG A 62 -11.27 5.55 -0.23
CA ARG A 62 -12.18 5.53 -1.39
C ARG A 62 -12.85 6.89 -1.62
N GLY A 63 -12.15 7.78 -2.32
CA GLY A 63 -12.80 8.86 -3.04
C GLY A 63 -13.74 8.23 -4.09
N ARG A 64 -15.06 8.53 -4.00
CA ARG A 64 -16.01 8.21 -5.07
C ARG A 64 -15.47 8.85 -6.36
N HIS A 65 -15.27 8.03 -7.40
CA HIS A 65 -15.16 8.53 -8.76
C HIS A 65 -16.46 9.28 -9.08
N GLN A 66 -16.47 10.59 -8.87
CA GLN A 66 -17.49 11.46 -9.45
C GLN A 66 -16.98 11.85 -10.82
N ASP A 67 -17.89 11.80 -11.78
CA ASP A 67 -17.67 12.05 -13.20
C ASP A 67 -16.64 13.15 -13.50
N GLY A 68 -15.60 12.82 -14.24
CA GLY A 68 -14.78 13.74 -15.00
C GLY A 68 -13.38 14.07 -14.48
N GLY A 69 -12.91 13.57 -13.34
CA GLY A 69 -11.55 13.92 -12.90
C GLY A 69 -10.83 12.77 -12.16
N ASP A 70 -9.83 12.22 -12.79
CA ASP A 70 -8.93 11.27 -12.15
C ASP A 70 -7.93 12.03 -11.26
N TYR A 71 -8.16 12.03 -9.95
CA TYR A 71 -7.36 12.74 -8.97
C TYR A 71 -6.31 11.80 -8.36
N LEU A 72 -5.06 11.88 -8.85
CA LEU A 72 -3.99 10.97 -8.52
C LEU A 72 -3.57 10.98 -7.03
N LEU A 73 -3.73 12.13 -6.36
CA LEU A 73 -3.38 12.31 -4.94
C LEU A 73 -4.56 12.06 -3.98
N THR A 74 -5.67 11.47 -4.46
CA THR A 74 -6.80 11.13 -3.60
C THR A 74 -6.37 10.15 -2.51
N GLY A 75 -6.65 10.49 -1.24
CA GLY A 75 -6.26 9.69 -0.08
C GLY A 75 -4.79 9.80 0.32
N LYS A 76 -3.96 10.49 -0.46
CA LYS A 76 -2.55 10.73 -0.16
C LYS A 76 -2.26 12.19 0.23
N LEU A 77 -3.06 13.16 -0.23
CA LEU A 77 -2.83 14.58 0.02
C LEU A 77 -3.53 15.04 1.30
N LYS A 78 -2.77 15.58 2.25
CA LYS A 78 -3.23 16.15 3.51
C LYS A 78 -2.91 17.64 3.61
N CYS A 79 -3.79 18.36 4.25
CA CYS A 79 -3.59 19.78 4.58
C CYS A 79 -2.65 19.91 5.79
N ALA A 80 -1.50 20.56 5.64
CA ALA A 80 -0.58 20.78 6.74
C ALA A 80 -1.12 21.69 7.85
N HIS A 81 -2.12 22.58 7.53
CA HIS A 81 -2.71 23.48 8.52
C HIS A 81 -3.64 22.76 9.52
N CYS A 82 -4.31 21.68 9.12
CA CYS A 82 -5.34 21.03 9.97
C CYS A 82 -5.30 19.51 9.96
N GLY A 83 -4.35 18.89 9.25
CA GLY A 83 -4.20 17.44 9.16
C GLY A 83 -5.26 16.70 8.34
N SER A 84 -6.35 17.39 7.92
CA SER A 84 -7.44 16.74 7.17
C SER A 84 -7.03 16.44 5.73
N TYR A 85 -7.63 15.42 5.14
CA TYR A 85 -7.42 15.12 3.72
C TYR A 85 -7.85 16.27 2.81
N MET A 86 -7.15 16.43 1.70
CA MET A 86 -7.56 17.28 0.61
C MET A 86 -8.30 16.43 -0.43
N ILE A 87 -9.50 16.85 -0.78
CA ILE A 87 -10.40 16.14 -1.70
C ILE A 87 -10.43 16.84 -3.05
N GLY A 88 -10.50 16.03 -4.10
CA GLY A 88 -10.69 16.52 -5.46
C GLY A 88 -12.11 17.03 -5.68
N PHE A 89 -12.25 18.10 -6.44
CA PHE A 89 -13.52 18.63 -6.90
C PHE A 89 -13.33 19.47 -8.17
N SER A 90 -14.40 19.63 -8.92
CA SER A 90 -14.44 20.53 -10.08
C SER A 90 -15.27 21.78 -9.80
N GLY A 91 -15.00 22.83 -10.55
CA GLY A 91 -15.77 24.06 -10.55
C GLY A 91 -15.79 24.66 -11.94
N THR A 92 -16.94 25.21 -12.35
CA THR A 92 -17.10 25.88 -13.64
C THR A 92 -16.69 27.35 -13.50
N GLY A 93 -15.74 27.78 -14.33
CA GLY A 93 -15.33 29.18 -14.41
C GLY A 93 -16.40 30.07 -15.05
N LYS A 94 -16.20 31.37 -15.02
CA LYS A 94 -17.10 32.35 -15.70
C LYS A 94 -17.15 32.14 -17.22
N SER A 95 -16.12 31.55 -17.81
CA SER A 95 -16.02 31.16 -19.23
C SER A 95 -16.82 29.92 -19.61
N GLY A 96 -17.42 29.21 -18.62
CA GLY A 96 -18.05 27.90 -18.84
C GLY A 96 -17.06 26.71 -18.81
N GLU A 97 -15.76 26.99 -18.69
CA GLU A 97 -14.74 25.92 -18.61
C GLU A 97 -14.75 25.24 -17.25
N LEU A 98 -14.52 23.92 -17.26
CA LEU A 98 -14.44 23.09 -16.08
C LEU A 98 -13.00 23.03 -15.56
N HIS A 99 -12.80 23.48 -14.33
CA HIS A 99 -11.51 23.47 -13.65
C HIS A 99 -11.51 22.45 -12.51
N TYR A 100 -10.36 21.78 -12.29
CA TYR A 100 -10.20 20.74 -11.30
C TYR A 100 -9.25 21.21 -10.20
N TYR A 101 -9.64 20.96 -8.92
CA TYR A 101 -8.91 21.43 -7.75
C TYR A 101 -8.84 20.35 -6.68
N TYR A 102 -7.81 20.44 -5.83
CA TYR A 102 -7.79 19.86 -4.50
C TYR A 102 -8.15 20.91 -3.46
N GLY A 103 -9.05 20.59 -2.54
CA GLY A 103 -9.45 21.47 -1.45
C GLY A 103 -9.49 20.75 -0.12
N CYS A 104 -9.14 21.46 0.95
CA CYS A 104 -9.18 20.91 2.29
C CYS A 104 -10.62 20.50 2.67
N GLN A 105 -10.79 19.24 3.09
CA GLN A 105 -12.09 18.69 3.46
C GLN A 105 -12.73 19.48 4.61
N LYS A 106 -11.95 19.81 5.65
CA LYS A 106 -12.42 20.60 6.80
C LYS A 106 -12.85 22.01 6.42
N ARG A 107 -12.14 22.65 5.49
CA ARG A 107 -12.56 23.94 4.92
C ARG A 107 -13.90 23.84 4.19
N ARG A 108 -14.07 22.80 3.38
CA ARG A 108 -15.27 22.65 2.53
C ARG A 108 -16.52 22.26 3.32
N ARG A 109 -16.38 21.42 4.33
CA ARG A 109 -17.51 20.91 5.13
C ARG A 109 -17.84 21.82 6.31
N GLU A 110 -16.81 22.27 7.03
CA GLU A 110 -16.96 22.92 8.34
C GLU A 110 -16.54 24.41 8.32
N ARG A 111 -15.95 24.88 7.22
CA ARG A 111 -15.33 26.22 7.10
C ARG A 111 -14.25 26.53 8.15
N ALA A 112 -13.70 25.48 8.78
CA ALA A 112 -12.78 25.57 9.91
C ALA A 112 -11.30 25.58 9.53
N CYS A 113 -10.96 25.70 8.23
CA CYS A 113 -9.59 25.80 7.74
C CYS A 113 -9.50 26.88 6.66
N LYS A 114 -8.36 27.60 6.62
CA LYS A 114 -8.14 28.71 5.66
C LYS A 114 -7.34 28.29 4.41
N LYS A 115 -6.84 27.03 4.33
CA LYS A 115 -6.02 26.53 3.21
C LYS A 115 -6.70 26.81 1.86
N ALA A 116 -5.98 27.47 0.96
CA ALA A 116 -6.44 27.73 -0.39
C ALA A 116 -6.65 26.44 -1.19
N ASN A 117 -7.53 26.48 -2.19
CA ASN A 117 -7.69 25.39 -3.14
C ASN A 117 -6.48 25.39 -4.09
N MET A 118 -6.02 24.18 -4.46
CA MET A 118 -4.86 24.02 -5.33
C MET A 118 -5.30 23.41 -6.67
N PRO A 119 -4.84 23.92 -7.81
CA PRO A 119 -5.12 23.32 -9.11
C PRO A 119 -4.58 21.89 -9.17
N ARG A 120 -5.42 20.96 -9.65
CA ARG A 120 -5.08 19.52 -9.70
C ARG A 120 -3.80 19.27 -10.49
N GLU A 121 -3.77 19.74 -11.74
CA GLU A 121 -2.69 19.47 -12.67
C GLU A 121 -1.34 19.95 -12.11
N TRP A 122 -1.33 21.17 -11.58
CA TRP A 122 -0.13 21.78 -11.02
C TRP A 122 0.41 20.99 -9.83
N ILE A 123 -0.43 20.69 -8.82
CA ILE A 123 0.07 20.01 -7.60
C ILE A 123 0.50 18.57 -7.89
N GLU A 124 -0.17 17.87 -8.81
CA GLU A 124 0.23 16.52 -9.22
C GLU A 124 1.59 16.52 -9.92
N GLN A 125 1.84 17.49 -10.81
CA GLN A 125 3.15 17.64 -11.47
C GLN A 125 4.24 18.00 -10.48
N VAL A 126 3.99 18.94 -9.56
CA VAL A 126 4.96 19.34 -8.52
C VAL A 126 5.32 18.15 -7.63
N VAL A 127 4.34 17.39 -7.15
CA VAL A 127 4.59 16.21 -6.30
C VAL A 127 5.39 15.15 -7.05
N VAL A 128 5.05 14.88 -8.31
CA VAL A 128 5.76 13.88 -9.12
C VAL A 128 7.20 14.33 -9.39
N LYS A 129 7.40 15.60 -9.76
CA LYS A 129 8.75 16.15 -9.98
C LYS A 129 9.59 16.05 -8.70
N ALA A 130 9.07 16.54 -7.58
CA ALA A 130 9.77 16.49 -6.30
C ALA A 130 10.11 15.04 -5.88
N ALA A 131 9.17 14.10 -6.08
CA ALA A 131 9.40 12.69 -5.78
C ALA A 131 10.51 12.09 -6.67
N LEU A 132 10.51 12.38 -7.96
CA LEU A 132 11.53 11.90 -8.89
C LEU A 132 12.89 12.51 -8.59
N ASP A 133 12.95 13.83 -8.39
CA ASP A 133 14.21 14.56 -8.08
C ASP A 133 14.85 14.02 -6.81
N TYR A 134 14.07 13.55 -5.84
CA TYR A 134 14.55 12.95 -4.61
C TYR A 134 14.95 11.49 -4.79
N VAL A 135 14.05 10.66 -5.34
CA VAL A 135 14.23 9.19 -5.46
C VAL A 135 15.38 8.83 -6.40
N LEU A 136 15.55 9.62 -7.48
CA LEU A 136 16.58 9.35 -8.51
C LEU A 136 17.95 9.94 -8.17
N ARG A 137 18.13 10.47 -6.97
CA ARG A 137 19.47 10.79 -6.45
C ARG A 137 20.26 9.50 -6.26
N PRO A 138 21.54 9.47 -6.66
CA PRO A 138 22.35 8.24 -6.55
C PRO A 138 22.39 7.66 -5.13
N ASP A 139 22.58 8.52 -4.12
CA ASP A 139 22.62 8.13 -2.71
C ASP A 139 21.30 7.50 -2.23
N VAL A 140 20.15 8.03 -2.69
CA VAL A 140 18.83 7.52 -2.34
C VAL A 140 18.54 6.19 -3.07
N MET A 141 18.89 6.08 -4.34
CA MET A 141 18.75 4.84 -5.12
C MET A 141 19.53 3.68 -4.49
N GLU A 142 20.80 3.94 -4.12
CA GLU A 142 21.66 2.98 -3.43
C GLU A 142 21.04 2.54 -2.09
N TRP A 143 20.61 3.51 -1.29
CA TRP A 143 19.94 3.24 -0.02
C TRP A 143 18.66 2.41 -0.19
N ILE A 144 17.82 2.72 -1.21
CA ILE A 144 16.61 1.93 -1.51
C ILE A 144 16.99 0.49 -1.87
N ALA A 145 18.01 0.32 -2.72
CA ALA A 145 18.48 -1.01 -3.12
C ALA A 145 18.96 -1.82 -1.90
N ASP A 146 19.74 -1.21 -1.01
CA ASP A 146 20.21 -1.86 0.21
C ASP A 146 19.06 -2.20 1.17
N ALA A 147 18.08 -1.30 1.33
CA ALA A 147 16.89 -1.54 2.15
C ALA A 147 16.03 -2.70 1.61
N VAL A 148 15.90 -2.85 0.28
CA VAL A 148 15.21 -3.98 -0.35
C VAL A 148 15.97 -5.29 -0.08
N MET A 149 17.30 -5.29 -0.16
CA MET A 149 18.11 -6.48 0.14
C MET A 149 17.93 -6.90 1.61
N GLU A 150 18.03 -5.95 2.54
CA GLU A 150 17.82 -6.22 3.98
C GLU A 150 16.41 -6.72 4.28
N TYR A 151 15.40 -6.17 3.62
CA TYR A 151 14.02 -6.64 3.75
C TYR A 151 13.89 -8.09 3.28
N GLN A 152 14.45 -8.43 2.10
CA GLN A 152 14.42 -9.80 1.57
C GLN A 152 15.15 -10.80 2.47
N GLU A 153 16.26 -10.42 3.09
CA GLU A 153 16.97 -11.29 4.05
C GLU A 153 16.12 -11.57 5.29
N ARG A 154 15.43 -10.54 5.81
CA ARG A 154 14.49 -10.72 6.93
C ARG A 154 13.27 -11.57 6.58
N GLU A 155 12.70 -11.39 5.40
CA GLU A 155 11.58 -12.21 4.91
C GLU A 155 12.02 -13.65 4.61
N ALA A 156 13.23 -13.88 4.09
CA ALA A 156 13.76 -15.22 3.89
C ALA A 156 13.94 -16.00 5.20
N ALA A 157 14.10 -15.29 6.32
CA ALA A 157 14.05 -15.84 7.69
C ALA A 157 12.61 -15.88 8.22
N SER A 158 11.60 -16.00 7.36
CA SER A 158 10.20 -15.95 7.75
C SER A 158 9.88 -16.99 8.84
N ALA A 159 9.05 -16.57 9.79
CA ALA A 159 8.62 -17.47 10.88
C ALA A 159 7.96 -18.75 10.33
N GLN A 160 7.32 -18.67 9.16
CA GLN A 160 6.68 -19.81 8.49
C GLN A 160 7.72 -20.81 7.94
N LEU A 161 8.78 -20.33 7.29
CA LEU A 161 9.86 -21.20 6.80
C LEU A 161 10.59 -21.86 7.96
N ALA A 162 10.85 -21.11 9.05
CA ALA A 162 11.45 -21.65 10.27
C ALA A 162 10.56 -22.72 10.92
N ALA A 163 9.24 -22.47 11.01
CA ALA A 163 8.28 -23.43 11.54
C ALA A 163 8.21 -24.71 10.72
N LEU A 164 8.11 -24.62 9.39
CA LEU A 164 8.11 -25.78 8.49
C LEU A 164 9.40 -26.58 8.57
N THR A 165 10.54 -25.89 8.70
CA THR A 165 11.85 -26.55 8.84
C THR A 165 11.96 -27.28 10.17
N ALA A 166 11.51 -26.68 11.27
CA ALA A 166 11.47 -27.30 12.58
C ALA A 166 10.54 -28.54 12.61
N GLU A 167 9.38 -28.45 11.95
CA GLU A 167 8.44 -29.56 11.85
C GLU A 167 9.02 -30.73 11.02
N LEU A 168 9.79 -30.41 9.96
CA LEU A 168 10.48 -31.44 9.18
C LEU A 168 11.56 -32.14 10.02
N GLU A 169 12.32 -31.40 10.82
CA GLU A 169 13.32 -31.94 11.71
C GLU A 169 12.71 -32.85 12.80
N GLU A 170 11.59 -32.41 13.41
CA GLU A 170 10.84 -33.25 14.35
C GLU A 170 10.33 -34.54 13.71
N ASN A 171 9.82 -34.47 12.49
CA ASN A 171 9.36 -35.61 11.72
C ASN A 171 10.51 -36.56 11.41
N GLN A 172 11.70 -36.08 11.06
CA GLN A 172 12.89 -36.87 10.84
C GLN A 172 13.33 -37.59 12.12
N ASN A 173 13.38 -36.91 13.25
CA ASN A 173 13.68 -37.50 14.56
C ASN A 173 12.69 -38.61 14.92
N ALA A 174 11.39 -38.42 14.64
CA ALA A 174 10.37 -39.46 14.84
C ALA A 174 10.60 -40.65 13.93
N THR A 175 11.00 -40.45 12.68
CA THR A 175 11.36 -41.51 11.73
C THR A 175 12.55 -42.33 12.22
N ASP A 176 13.62 -41.68 12.67
CA ASP A 176 14.82 -42.32 13.21
C ASP A 176 14.50 -43.17 14.45
N ASN A 177 13.60 -42.70 15.32
CA ASN A 177 13.18 -43.45 16.49
C ASN A 177 12.37 -44.70 16.10
N VAL A 178 11.52 -44.65 15.09
CA VAL A 178 10.81 -45.82 14.56
C VAL A 178 11.80 -46.79 13.91
N MET A 179 12.80 -46.28 13.16
CA MET A 179 13.85 -47.14 12.58
C MET A 179 14.67 -47.87 13.62
N LYS A 180 15.08 -47.19 14.70
CA LYS A 180 15.78 -47.82 15.83
C LYS A 180 14.95 -48.93 16.49
N ALA A 181 13.63 -48.74 16.62
CA ALA A 181 12.73 -49.73 17.16
C ALA A 181 12.64 -50.99 16.25
N ILE A 182 12.60 -50.77 14.92
CA ILE A 182 12.63 -51.85 13.93
C ILE A 182 13.94 -52.60 13.98
N GLU A 183 15.07 -51.92 14.07
CA GLU A 183 16.41 -52.54 14.23
C GLU A 183 16.53 -53.34 15.51
N ALA A 184 15.86 -52.93 16.59
CA ALA A 184 15.73 -53.66 17.84
C ALA A 184 14.77 -54.85 17.78
N GLY A 185 14.20 -55.16 16.61
CA GLY A 185 13.31 -56.30 16.39
C GLY A 185 11.82 -56.05 16.66
N ILE A 186 11.40 -54.82 16.90
CA ILE A 186 10.00 -54.47 17.13
C ILE A 186 9.34 -54.18 15.76
N ILE A 187 8.90 -55.26 15.09
CA ILE A 187 8.25 -55.17 13.78
C ILE A 187 6.79 -55.56 13.93
N THR A 188 5.91 -54.54 13.84
CA THR A 188 4.45 -54.70 13.88
C THR A 188 3.81 -54.01 12.68
N SER A 189 2.53 -54.35 12.39
CA SER A 189 1.78 -53.63 11.36
C SER A 189 1.68 -52.13 11.65
N THR A 190 1.63 -51.75 12.93
CA THR A 190 1.57 -50.38 13.41
C THR A 190 2.88 -49.64 13.16
N THR A 191 4.05 -50.27 13.39
CA THR A 191 5.34 -49.61 13.09
C THR A 191 5.52 -49.37 11.60
N LYS A 192 5.08 -50.31 10.74
CA LYS A 192 5.09 -50.14 9.30
C LYS A 192 4.20 -48.98 8.86
N GLN A 193 2.97 -48.94 9.34
CA GLN A 193 2.03 -47.85 9.00
C GLN A 193 2.56 -46.50 9.46
N ARG A 194 3.08 -46.42 10.69
CA ARG A 194 3.67 -45.20 11.22
C ARG A 194 4.84 -44.69 10.40
N LEU A 195 5.70 -45.58 9.91
CA LEU A 195 6.82 -45.22 9.03
C LEU A 195 6.30 -44.60 7.71
N LEU A 196 5.33 -45.25 7.08
CA LEU A 196 4.72 -44.73 5.84
C LEU A 196 4.08 -43.36 6.04
N ASP A 197 3.38 -43.14 7.16
CA ASP A 197 2.76 -41.85 7.48
C ASP A 197 3.82 -40.76 7.69
N LEU A 198 4.95 -41.08 8.36
CA LEU A 198 6.06 -40.15 8.57
C LEU A 198 6.77 -39.80 7.26
N GLU A 199 6.98 -40.79 6.38
CA GLU A 199 7.56 -40.58 5.05
C GLU A 199 6.67 -39.69 4.18
N ALA A 200 5.35 -39.95 4.16
CA ALA A 200 4.39 -39.12 3.43
C ALA A 200 4.42 -37.68 3.96
N LYS A 201 4.35 -37.48 5.29
CA LYS A 201 4.43 -36.17 5.93
C LYS A 201 5.74 -35.44 5.59
N ALA A 202 6.88 -36.16 5.58
CA ALA A 202 8.17 -35.57 5.21
C ALA A 202 8.17 -35.04 3.75
N GLN A 203 7.53 -35.78 2.84
CA GLN A 203 7.39 -35.32 1.44
C GLN A 203 6.52 -34.06 1.32
N ASP A 204 5.41 -34.02 2.05
CA ASP A 204 4.51 -32.86 2.04
C ASP A 204 5.18 -31.61 2.64
N LEU A 205 5.92 -31.77 3.75
CA LEU A 205 6.69 -30.69 4.36
C LEU A 205 7.80 -30.17 3.43
N LYS A 206 8.53 -31.07 2.74
CA LYS A 206 9.53 -30.67 1.75
C LYS A 206 8.92 -29.87 0.60
N ARG A 207 7.74 -30.29 0.10
CA ARG A 207 7.01 -29.53 -0.94
C ARG A 207 6.56 -28.16 -0.42
N ALA A 208 6.05 -28.09 0.81
CA ALA A 208 5.65 -26.84 1.42
C ALA A 208 6.84 -25.88 1.58
N ILE A 209 7.99 -26.36 2.02
CA ILE A 209 9.23 -25.59 2.12
C ILE A 209 9.68 -25.07 0.74
N GLU A 210 9.64 -25.89 -0.30
CA GLU A 210 10.01 -25.46 -1.64
C GLU A 210 9.02 -24.42 -2.20
N LEU A 211 7.72 -24.59 -1.99
CA LEU A 211 6.72 -23.61 -2.37
C LEU A 211 6.92 -22.28 -1.64
N GLU A 212 7.22 -22.33 -0.33
CA GLU A 212 7.50 -21.14 0.47
C GLU A 212 8.75 -20.40 -0.04
N LYS A 213 9.83 -21.12 -0.36
CA LYS A 213 11.04 -20.54 -0.97
C LYS A 213 10.77 -19.93 -2.33
N LEU A 214 9.91 -20.54 -3.16
CA LEU A 214 9.54 -20.02 -4.48
C LEU A 214 8.60 -18.82 -4.41
N SER A 215 7.82 -18.67 -3.33
CA SER A 215 6.96 -17.52 -3.11
C SER A 215 7.76 -16.21 -2.89
N HIS A 216 9.00 -16.33 -2.41
CA HIS A 216 9.92 -15.21 -2.21
C HIS A 216 10.86 -15.05 -3.42
N VAL A 217 10.38 -14.37 -4.48
CA VAL A 217 11.23 -14.00 -5.61
C VAL A 217 12.31 -13.04 -5.10
N ARG A 218 13.57 -13.48 -5.09
CA ARG A 218 14.70 -12.63 -4.71
C ARG A 218 15.05 -11.72 -5.88
N LEU A 219 14.97 -10.43 -5.66
CA LEU A 219 15.49 -9.42 -6.56
C LEU A 219 16.98 -9.23 -6.31
N GLU A 220 17.76 -9.07 -7.36
CA GLU A 220 19.15 -8.64 -7.26
C GLU A 220 19.23 -7.13 -7.12
N ARG A 221 20.27 -6.63 -6.46
CA ARG A 221 20.50 -5.20 -6.25
C ARG A 221 20.48 -4.41 -7.56
N ASP A 222 21.12 -4.92 -8.59
CA ASP A 222 21.18 -4.29 -9.91
C ASP A 222 19.80 -4.23 -10.59
N GLN A 223 18.95 -5.22 -10.33
CA GLN A 223 17.57 -5.19 -10.84
C GLN A 223 16.75 -4.07 -10.20
N VAL A 224 16.95 -3.83 -8.90
CA VAL A 224 16.29 -2.72 -8.20
C VAL A 224 16.77 -1.38 -8.74
N LEU A 225 18.08 -1.20 -8.90
CA LEU A 225 18.67 0.03 -9.47
C LEU A 225 18.19 0.27 -10.90
N PHE A 226 18.17 -0.77 -11.74
CA PHE A 226 17.65 -0.70 -13.09
C PHE A 226 16.16 -0.31 -13.12
N TRP A 227 15.36 -0.88 -12.22
CA TRP A 227 13.94 -0.54 -12.13
C TRP A 227 13.72 0.94 -11.74
N LEU A 228 14.50 1.45 -10.79
CA LEU A 228 14.47 2.87 -10.42
C LEU A 228 14.88 3.78 -11.57
N ASP A 229 15.95 3.43 -12.29
CA ASP A 229 16.48 4.23 -13.40
C ASP A 229 15.46 4.38 -14.57
N ARG A 230 14.56 3.43 -14.76
CA ARG A 230 13.49 3.52 -15.77
C ARG A 230 12.58 4.74 -15.60
N PHE A 231 12.50 5.32 -14.41
CA PHE A 231 11.69 6.52 -14.17
C PHE A 231 12.35 7.81 -14.67
N ARG A 232 13.66 7.82 -15.04
CA ARG A 232 14.35 9.01 -15.58
C ARG A 232 13.79 9.50 -16.91
N GLY A 233 13.32 8.57 -17.75
CA GLY A 233 12.86 8.89 -19.10
C GLY A 233 11.37 9.19 -19.23
N GLY A 234 10.62 9.26 -18.12
CA GLY A 234 9.18 9.42 -18.15
C GLY A 234 8.70 10.85 -18.36
N SER A 235 7.56 11.03 -19.04
CA SER A 235 6.98 12.35 -19.30
C SER A 235 6.04 12.77 -18.17
N LEU A 236 6.31 13.91 -17.54
CA LEU A 236 5.43 14.53 -16.53
C LEU A 236 4.05 14.93 -17.09
N GLN A 237 3.92 15.06 -18.41
CA GLN A 237 2.65 15.34 -19.07
C GLN A 237 1.75 14.10 -19.14
N SER A 238 2.32 12.88 -19.10
CA SER A 238 1.55 11.65 -19.11
C SER A 238 0.93 11.40 -17.73
N GLN A 239 -0.39 11.34 -17.68
CA GLN A 239 -1.14 11.04 -16.46
C GLN A 239 -0.85 9.62 -15.94
N GLU A 240 -0.69 8.66 -16.87
CA GLU A 240 -0.33 7.29 -16.52
C GLU A 240 1.05 7.21 -15.86
N PHE A 241 2.02 7.97 -16.38
CA PHE A 241 3.35 8.05 -15.79
C PHE A 241 3.30 8.67 -14.39
N ARG A 242 2.59 9.81 -14.23
CA ARG A 242 2.41 10.43 -12.92
C ARG A 242 1.78 9.46 -11.91
N ARG A 243 0.76 8.70 -12.33
CA ARG A 243 0.15 7.67 -11.49
C ARG A 243 1.17 6.63 -11.04
N LYS A 244 1.95 6.07 -11.98
CA LYS A 244 3.00 5.07 -11.67
C LYS A 244 4.00 5.60 -10.63
N VAL A 245 4.44 6.85 -10.75
CA VAL A 245 5.37 7.47 -9.79
C VAL A 245 4.72 7.65 -8.42
N ILE A 246 3.48 8.18 -8.36
CA ILE A 246 2.76 8.39 -7.10
C ILE A 246 2.47 7.06 -6.39
N ASP A 247 2.09 6.04 -7.12
CA ASP A 247 1.77 4.73 -6.53
C ASP A 247 3.03 3.99 -6.08
N ALA A 248 4.13 4.11 -6.83
CA ALA A 248 5.40 3.47 -6.50
C ALA A 248 6.08 4.12 -5.28
N PHE A 249 6.12 5.45 -5.22
CA PHE A 249 7.02 6.15 -4.29
C PHE A 249 6.32 6.94 -3.19
N VAL A 250 5.12 7.47 -3.43
CA VAL A 250 4.47 8.42 -2.52
C VAL A 250 3.49 7.73 -1.59
N SER A 251 3.72 7.83 -0.27
CA SER A 251 2.78 7.38 0.75
C SER A 251 1.78 8.48 1.11
N VAL A 252 2.27 9.60 1.61
CA VAL A 252 1.46 10.75 2.04
C VAL A 252 2.16 12.04 1.65
N VAL A 253 1.38 13.06 1.29
CA VAL A 253 1.85 14.42 1.00
C VAL A 253 1.16 15.39 1.95
N TYR A 254 1.92 16.17 2.70
CA TYR A 254 1.43 17.29 3.50
C TYR A 254 1.68 18.60 2.77
N LEU A 255 0.62 19.33 2.49
CA LEU A 255 0.67 20.57 1.71
C LEU A 255 0.48 21.79 2.60
N SER A 256 1.53 22.61 2.75
CA SER A 256 1.50 23.98 3.31
C SER A 256 1.26 25.00 2.20
N ASP A 257 1.31 26.28 2.54
CA ASP A 257 1.15 27.35 1.54
C ASP A 257 2.44 27.58 0.74
N ASP A 258 3.60 27.32 1.35
CA ASP A 258 4.94 27.60 0.85
C ASP A 258 5.82 26.36 0.67
N HIS A 259 5.44 25.21 1.26
CA HIS A 259 6.20 23.97 1.16
C HIS A 259 5.30 22.75 1.11
N LEU A 260 5.86 21.64 0.62
CA LEU A 260 5.24 20.32 0.69
C LEU A 260 6.22 19.34 1.35
N ARG A 261 5.66 18.45 2.17
CA ARG A 261 6.40 17.34 2.75
C ARG A 261 5.87 16.04 2.15
N ILE A 262 6.77 15.23 1.59
CA ILE A 262 6.41 13.93 1.04
C ILE A 262 6.96 12.84 1.96
N ALA A 263 6.08 11.94 2.41
CA ALA A 263 6.46 10.67 3.01
C ALA A 263 6.46 9.61 1.93
N PHE A 264 7.55 8.87 1.84
CA PHE A 264 7.77 7.85 0.81
C PHE A 264 7.40 6.44 1.28
N ASN A 265 7.10 5.53 0.33
CA ASN A 265 6.64 4.16 0.62
C ASN A 265 7.72 3.21 1.16
N TYR A 266 9.00 3.52 0.95
CA TYR A 266 10.13 2.61 1.20
C TYR A 266 10.90 2.91 2.48
N SER A 267 10.26 3.50 3.46
CA SER A 267 10.87 3.71 4.78
C SER A 267 10.73 2.46 5.63
N GLY A 268 11.81 1.76 5.86
CA GLY A 268 11.87 0.67 6.83
C GLY A 268 11.67 1.18 8.27
N GLY A 269 10.42 1.35 8.70
CA GLY A 269 10.05 1.63 10.09
C GLY A 269 10.17 3.06 10.58
N SER A 270 10.98 3.92 9.98
CA SER A 270 10.97 5.38 10.17
C SER A 270 10.60 6.03 8.85
N ASN A 271 9.49 6.75 8.82
CA ASN A 271 9.02 7.43 7.61
C ASN A 271 10.15 8.29 7.05
N ALA A 272 10.71 7.92 5.90
CA ALA A 272 11.59 8.81 5.16
C ALA A 272 10.73 9.96 4.65
N GLU A 273 10.74 11.06 5.37
CA GLU A 273 10.08 12.30 5.01
C GLU A 273 11.11 13.23 4.39
N ALA A 274 10.77 13.83 3.27
CA ALA A 274 11.56 14.90 2.68
C ALA A 274 10.69 16.15 2.58
N ASP A 275 11.25 17.27 3.03
CA ASP A 275 10.67 18.59 2.88
C ASP A 275 11.14 19.21 1.57
N PHE A 276 10.20 19.74 0.81
CA PHE A 276 10.48 20.45 -0.44
C PHE A 276 9.89 21.84 -0.32
N ASP A 277 10.71 22.85 -0.51
CA ASP A 277 10.22 24.20 -0.71
C ASP A 277 9.34 24.22 -1.98
N LEU A 278 8.15 24.77 -1.88
CA LEU A 278 7.37 25.12 -3.04
C LEU A 278 8.02 26.39 -3.65
N VAL A 279 9.30 26.29 -4.02
CA VAL A 279 9.93 27.26 -4.86
C VAL A 279 9.21 27.17 -6.18
N MET A 280 8.22 28.03 -6.32
CA MET A 280 7.64 28.30 -7.61
C MET A 280 8.77 28.86 -8.46
N ASP A 281 9.34 28.01 -9.34
CA ASP A 281 10.03 28.51 -10.52
C ASP A 281 9.00 29.39 -11.25
N ALA A 282 8.99 30.66 -10.85
CA ALA A 282 8.00 31.64 -11.28
C ALA A 282 7.98 31.79 -12.80
N GLU A 283 9.08 31.44 -13.47
CA GLU A 283 9.19 31.57 -14.93
C GLU A 283 8.53 30.44 -15.71
N ALA A 284 8.60 29.19 -15.24
CA ALA A 284 7.93 28.08 -15.95
C ALA A 284 6.43 28.00 -15.62
N ALA A 285 6.03 28.30 -14.38
CA ALA A 285 4.62 28.32 -13.97
C ALA A 285 3.90 29.60 -14.43
N ALA A 286 4.59 30.75 -14.50
CA ALA A 286 3.97 32.01 -14.93
C ALA A 286 3.68 32.04 -16.44
N CYS A 287 4.46 31.36 -17.28
CA CYS A 287 4.22 31.41 -18.73
C CYS A 287 2.96 30.62 -19.17
N GLU A 288 2.65 29.48 -18.53
CA GLU A 288 1.43 28.71 -18.85
C GLU A 288 0.25 29.06 -17.96
N LEU A 289 0.47 29.37 -16.68
CA LEU A 289 -0.57 29.67 -15.72
C LEU A 289 -1.07 31.12 -15.83
N SER A 290 -0.24 32.10 -16.16
CA SER A 290 -0.67 33.48 -16.31
C SER A 290 -1.62 33.67 -17.49
N LYS A 291 -1.50 32.88 -18.54
CA LYS A 291 -2.45 32.86 -19.67
C LYS A 291 -3.79 32.20 -19.31
N LYS A 292 -3.81 31.26 -18.36
CA LYS A 292 -5.02 30.53 -17.93
C LYS A 292 -5.65 31.01 -16.63
N PHE A 293 -4.92 31.71 -15.77
CA PHE A 293 -5.36 32.11 -14.42
C PHE A 293 -5.48 33.61 -14.18
N ALA A 294 -5.34 34.44 -15.21
CA ALA A 294 -5.41 35.91 -15.12
C ALA A 294 -6.74 36.48 -14.56
N GLN A 295 -7.71 35.61 -14.19
CA GLN A 295 -9.03 36.04 -13.71
C GLN A 295 -9.48 35.39 -12.38
N GLY A 296 -8.63 34.75 -11.61
CA GLY A 296 -9.01 34.12 -10.34
C GLY A 296 -8.20 34.60 -9.13
N HIS A 297 -8.82 34.58 -7.95
CA HIS A 297 -8.27 35.01 -6.66
C HIS A 297 -6.89 34.43 -6.26
N VAL A 298 -6.41 33.40 -6.97
CA VAL A 298 -5.08 32.81 -6.77
C VAL A 298 -3.98 33.70 -7.33
N ALA A 299 -4.26 34.42 -8.43
CA ALA A 299 -3.32 35.37 -9.04
C ALA A 299 -2.96 36.55 -8.12
N SER A 300 -3.88 36.98 -7.24
CA SER A 300 -3.63 38.09 -6.33
C SER A 300 -2.69 37.72 -5.16
N THR A 301 -2.72 36.47 -4.71
CA THR A 301 -1.86 36.00 -3.61
C THR A 301 -0.44 35.73 -4.11
N ILE A 302 -0.32 35.21 -5.34
CA ILE A 302 0.96 34.97 -6.01
C ILE A 302 1.65 36.29 -6.36
N LYS A 303 0.87 37.25 -6.87
CA LYS A 303 1.39 38.58 -7.23
C LYS A 303 1.91 39.38 -6.02
N LYS A 304 1.30 39.21 -4.86
CA LYS A 304 1.66 39.87 -3.60
C LYS A 304 2.97 39.39 -2.98
N HIS A 305 3.43 38.18 -3.34
CA HIS A 305 4.73 37.60 -2.88
C HIS A 305 5.86 37.81 -3.89
N LEU A 306 5.56 38.29 -5.09
CA LEU A 306 6.57 38.62 -6.11
C LEU A 306 7.00 40.10 -6.07
N GLU A 307 6.27 40.95 -5.32
CA GLU A 307 6.52 42.40 -5.19
C GLU A 307 7.19 42.78 -3.84
N THR A 308 7.53 41.78 -2.99
CA THR A 308 8.32 41.94 -1.76
C THR A 308 9.65 41.24 -1.86
#